data_6ca5fb6b5e70186eeba7c81d1f4256a0
#
_entry.id   6ca5fb6b5e70186eeba7c81d1f4256a0
#
_cell.length_a   1.000
_cell.length_b   1.000
_cell.length_c   1.000
_cell.angle_alpha   90.00
_cell.angle_beta   90.00
_cell.angle_gamma   90.00
#
_symmetry.space_group_name_H-M   'P 1'
#
loop_
_entity.id
_entity.type
_entity.pdbx_description
1 polymer ?
#
loop_
_entity_poly.entity_id
_entity_poly.type
_entity_poly.pdbx_seq_one_letter_code
_entity_poly.pdbx_strand_id
1 'polypeptide(L)'
;MKRRSPIFRMMVLLLGIALLFGGCAPEFSQNTQGNSSTLEAMAPTVTPSASHFPVQSETPAEPVTVEGEITAVRRSSFTLLLEDGTQLTVIPSREHMEDDELLQGNRAQVIYCPQERQENQIKALQVTVTVPEAYAQVEKLLDTMTLEEKVGQLFFVRYPGKKAPEEEARYQFGGYILFGKDFQELTKGEVAAQVEACQKEAKIPMLMGVDEEGGTVVRVSLNPNLRETPFPSPRELFKQGGLTMVTETEAEKCQLLKELGINVNFAPVCDVSQKEDAFMYSRSLGQNAQVTGDFVRETVGVYREENVGCVLKHFPGYGENGDTHTGVVVDRRSYADFLEEDFLPFREGIRAGAGCVLVSHNVVTCVDDEKPASLSGEWHRVLREELGFTGCVITDDLVMGAIQDYCDASSAAVQAVLAGNDLLCCSDYSTQYPAVWEAVQKGEISEDRVEQSVRRVLRWKVALGLL
;
A
#
# COMPACT_ATOMS: atom_id res chain seq x y z
N MET A 1 31.11 -46.33 -12.70
CA MET A 1 31.19 -46.55 -14.15
C MET A 1 30.68 -45.30 -14.87
N LYS A 2 31.57 -44.72 -15.62
CA LYS A 2 31.48 -43.62 -16.54
C LYS A 2 30.32 -43.70 -17.54
N ARG A 3 29.63 -42.57 -17.81
CA ARG A 3 29.53 -42.05 -19.20
C ARG A 3 29.09 -40.57 -19.20
N ARG A 4 29.87 -39.81 -19.95
CA ARG A 4 29.87 -38.37 -20.19
C ARG A 4 28.88 -37.99 -21.29
N SER A 5 28.53 -36.66 -21.26
CA SER A 5 27.82 -35.80 -22.21
C SER A 5 28.10 -36.04 -23.71
N PRO A 6 27.36 -35.40 -24.65
CA PRO A 6 28.01 -34.23 -25.27
C PRO A 6 27.15 -32.99 -25.49
N ILE A 7 27.86 -31.88 -25.42
CA ILE A 7 27.69 -30.54 -25.88
C ILE A 7 27.29 -30.50 -27.37
N PHE A 8 26.32 -29.64 -27.75
CA PHE A 8 26.18 -29.19 -29.13
C PHE A 8 26.16 -27.66 -29.18
N ARG A 9 27.27 -27.10 -29.69
CA ARG A 9 27.42 -25.73 -30.18
C ARG A 9 27.04 -25.74 -31.68
N MET A 10 26.30 -24.70 -32.13
CA MET A 10 26.37 -24.18 -33.48
C MET A 10 25.71 -22.79 -33.46
N MET A 11 26.46 -21.76 -33.49
CA MET A 11 27.13 -21.02 -34.57
C MET A 11 26.18 -20.18 -35.43
N VAL A 12 26.39 -18.91 -35.29
CA VAL A 12 25.99 -17.71 -36.03
C VAL A 12 25.97 -17.91 -37.53
N LEU A 13 24.96 -17.39 -38.22
CA LEU A 13 25.09 -16.91 -39.60
C LEU A 13 24.34 -15.60 -39.78
N LEU A 14 25.12 -14.51 -39.95
CA LEU A 14 24.72 -13.24 -40.52
C LEU A 14 24.51 -13.41 -42.03
N LEU A 15 23.39 -12.94 -42.60
CA LEU A 15 23.36 -12.48 -43.99
C LEU A 15 22.40 -11.29 -44.08
N GLY A 16 22.97 -10.13 -44.38
CA GLY A 16 22.24 -8.95 -44.79
C GLY A 16 21.83 -8.99 -46.25
N ILE A 17 20.68 -8.44 -46.57
CA ILE A 17 20.32 -7.95 -47.90
C ILE A 17 19.66 -6.58 -47.71
N ALA A 18 20.32 -5.56 -48.19
CA ALA A 18 19.75 -4.25 -48.48
C ALA A 18 19.32 -4.24 -49.98
N LEU A 19 18.30 -3.46 -50.27
CA LEU A 19 17.98 -2.79 -51.56
C LEU A 19 16.45 -2.67 -51.70
N LEU A 20 15.85 -1.57 -51.79
CA LEU A 20 15.84 -0.36 -52.61
C LEU A 20 14.41 -0.09 -53.15
N PHE A 21 14.01 1.18 -53.17
CA PHE A 21 12.96 1.85 -53.95
C PHE A 21 11.48 1.58 -53.53
N GLY A 22 10.60 2.55 -53.46
CA GLY A 22 10.56 3.91 -54.02
C GLY A 22 9.35 4.65 -53.47
N GLY A 23 9.47 5.93 -53.45
CA GLY A 23 8.47 6.86 -52.94
C GLY A 23 7.31 7.10 -53.90
N CYS A 24 6.24 7.64 -53.36
CA CYS A 24 5.29 8.47 -54.08
C CYS A 24 4.63 9.46 -53.10
N ALA A 25 5.02 10.71 -53.24
CA ALA A 25 4.23 11.84 -52.80
C ALA A 25 3.36 12.33 -53.93
N PRO A 26 2.15 12.82 -53.72
CA PRO A 26 1.47 13.60 -54.75
C PRO A 26 1.70 15.10 -54.51
N GLU A 27 2.10 15.74 -55.60
CA GLU A 27 2.29 17.16 -55.78
C GLU A 27 1.00 17.97 -55.73
N PHE A 28 1.13 19.14 -55.14
CA PHE A 28 0.17 20.23 -55.31
C PHE A 28 0.33 20.84 -56.73
N SER A 29 -0.76 20.89 -57.45
CA SER A 29 -0.84 21.69 -58.69
C SER A 29 -1.59 22.97 -58.44
N GLN A 30 -0.88 24.08 -58.58
CA GLN A 30 -1.46 25.42 -58.75
C GLN A 30 -2.03 25.53 -60.20
N ASN A 31 -3.18 26.12 -60.33
CA ASN A 31 -3.59 26.71 -61.58
C ASN A 31 -4.19 28.11 -61.35
N THR A 32 -3.47 29.09 -61.88
CA THR A 32 -3.82 30.51 -62.00
C THR A 32 -4.52 30.74 -63.33
N GLN A 33 -5.59 31.54 -63.33
CA GLN A 33 -6.02 32.48 -64.37
C GLN A 33 -7.37 33.07 -63.87
N GLY A 34 -7.52 34.30 -63.52
CA GLY A 34 -7.36 35.50 -64.28
C GLY A 34 -8.70 35.90 -64.91
N ASN A 35 -9.48 36.78 -64.28
CA ASN A 35 -10.16 37.80 -65.05
C ASN A 35 -10.54 39.03 -64.18
N SER A 36 -10.12 40.15 -64.68
CA SER A 36 -10.36 41.52 -64.25
C SER A 36 -11.75 41.95 -64.68
N SER A 37 -12.52 42.60 -63.77
CA SER A 37 -13.47 43.63 -64.16
C SER A 37 -13.72 44.58 -62.96
N THR A 38 -13.28 45.78 -63.15
CA THR A 38 -13.59 47.01 -62.41
C THR A 38 -15.08 47.29 -62.37
N LEU A 39 -15.59 47.63 -61.19
CA LEU A 39 -16.70 48.58 -61.02
C LEU A 39 -16.57 49.28 -59.65
N GLU A 40 -16.51 50.60 -59.80
CA GLU A 40 -16.51 51.54 -58.69
C GLU A 40 -17.83 51.56 -57.90
N ALA A 41 -17.72 51.99 -56.69
CA ALA A 41 -18.53 52.96 -56.01
C ALA A 41 -19.18 52.54 -54.68
N MET A 42 -19.00 53.44 -53.75
CA MET A 42 -19.79 53.80 -52.58
C MET A 42 -19.56 53.01 -51.30
N ALA A 43 -18.71 53.61 -50.47
CA ALA A 43 -18.66 53.42 -49.04
C ALA A 43 -19.86 54.08 -48.31
N PRO A 44 -20.45 53.41 -47.36
CA PRO A 44 -21.05 54.07 -46.19
C PRO A 44 -20.09 54.02 -45.02
N THR A 45 -19.80 55.21 -44.55
CA THR A 45 -19.10 55.49 -43.27
C THR A 45 -19.90 54.89 -42.13
N VAL A 46 -19.41 53.81 -41.53
CA VAL A 46 -19.93 53.32 -40.25
C VAL A 46 -18.92 53.64 -39.19
N THR A 47 -19.23 54.58 -38.35
CA THR A 47 -18.56 54.91 -37.11
C THR A 47 -18.53 53.69 -36.22
N PRO A 48 -17.39 53.20 -35.69
CA PRO A 48 -17.39 52.17 -34.70
C PRO A 48 -17.89 52.73 -33.37
N SER A 49 -19.09 52.35 -32.99
CA SER A 49 -19.58 52.47 -31.63
C SER A 49 -18.77 51.52 -30.76
N ALA A 50 -17.83 52.06 -30.02
CA ALA A 50 -17.13 51.32 -28.98
C ALA A 50 -18.12 51.01 -27.85
N SER A 51 -18.75 49.84 -27.91
CA SER A 51 -19.37 49.27 -26.75
C SER A 51 -18.26 48.82 -25.80
N HIS A 52 -17.97 49.66 -24.83
CA HIS A 52 -17.20 49.27 -23.64
C HIS A 52 -18.06 48.25 -22.87
N PHE A 53 -17.79 46.97 -23.07
CA PHE A 53 -18.13 45.98 -22.06
C PHE A 53 -17.16 46.25 -20.89
N PRO A 54 -17.65 46.44 -19.66
CA PRO A 54 -16.77 46.49 -18.53
C PRO A 54 -16.16 45.11 -18.39
N VAL A 55 -14.88 44.98 -18.66
CA VAL A 55 -14.07 43.89 -18.17
C VAL A 55 -14.13 44.02 -16.65
N GLN A 56 -14.97 43.24 -16.01
CA GLN A 56 -14.90 43.07 -14.57
C GLN A 56 -13.51 42.45 -14.32
N SER A 57 -12.58 43.26 -13.84
CA SER A 57 -11.36 42.78 -13.24
C SER A 57 -11.80 42.07 -11.96
N GLU A 58 -11.98 40.74 -12.04
CA GLU A 58 -12.08 39.93 -10.83
C GLU A 58 -10.82 40.21 -10.04
N THR A 59 -10.99 40.84 -8.89
CA THR A 59 -9.89 40.98 -7.92
C THR A 59 -9.40 39.58 -7.62
N PRO A 60 -8.08 39.26 -7.71
CA PRO A 60 -7.59 37.95 -7.36
C PRO A 60 -8.04 37.61 -5.94
N ALA A 61 -8.67 36.45 -5.74
CA ALA A 61 -9.06 36.04 -4.40
C ALA A 61 -7.79 35.93 -3.53
N GLU A 62 -7.89 36.35 -2.29
CA GLU A 62 -6.79 36.22 -1.34
C GLU A 62 -6.43 34.74 -1.14
N PRO A 63 -5.13 34.41 -1.03
CA PRO A 63 -4.71 33.05 -0.72
C PRO A 63 -5.34 32.54 0.58
N VAL A 64 -5.73 31.30 0.61
CA VAL A 64 -6.28 30.63 1.78
C VAL A 64 -5.32 29.55 2.28
N THR A 65 -5.42 29.26 3.57
CA THR A 65 -4.62 28.24 4.23
C THR A 65 -5.49 27.05 4.61
N VAL A 66 -4.99 25.85 4.37
CA VAL A 66 -5.56 24.60 4.87
C VAL A 66 -4.47 23.82 5.61
N GLU A 67 -4.88 23.05 6.61
CA GLU A 67 -3.99 22.21 7.39
C GLU A 67 -4.58 20.81 7.53
N GLY A 68 -3.73 19.78 7.48
CA GLY A 68 -4.14 18.39 7.64
C GLY A 68 -2.99 17.44 7.80
N GLU A 69 -3.32 16.15 7.89
CA GLU A 69 -2.36 15.06 7.96
C GLU A 69 -1.95 14.62 6.54
N ILE A 70 -0.66 14.38 6.33
CA ILE A 70 -0.15 13.77 5.10
C ILE A 70 -0.44 12.27 5.15
N THR A 71 -1.23 11.77 4.20
CA THR A 71 -1.61 10.35 4.15
C THR A 71 -1.00 9.58 2.97
N ALA A 72 -0.60 10.28 1.90
CA ALA A 72 0.05 9.67 0.75
C ALA A 72 1.03 10.65 0.11
N VAL A 73 2.18 10.17 -0.36
CA VAL A 73 3.18 11.00 -1.07
C VAL A 73 3.55 10.33 -2.38
N ARG A 74 3.27 11.00 -3.51
CA ARG A 74 3.58 10.56 -4.87
C ARG A 74 4.71 11.40 -5.44
N ARG A 75 5.18 11.03 -6.61
CA ARG A 75 6.29 11.68 -7.30
C ARG A 75 6.15 13.20 -7.49
N SER A 76 4.91 13.71 -7.63
CA SER A 76 4.66 15.13 -7.91
C SER A 76 3.52 15.72 -7.09
N SER A 77 3.02 15.02 -6.10
CA SER A 77 1.90 15.46 -5.27
C SER A 77 1.85 14.69 -3.95
N PHE A 78 1.16 15.24 -2.97
CA PHE A 78 0.80 14.49 -1.76
C PHE A 78 -0.68 14.65 -1.43
N THR A 79 -1.22 13.76 -0.61
CA THR A 79 -2.60 13.83 -0.12
C THR A 79 -2.61 14.40 1.29
N LEU A 80 -3.46 15.40 1.50
CA LEU A 80 -3.72 16.01 2.79
C LEU A 80 -5.13 15.61 3.24
N LEU A 81 -5.24 14.98 4.41
CA LEU A 81 -6.48 14.63 5.07
C LEU A 81 -6.80 15.71 6.10
N LEU A 82 -7.89 16.45 5.89
CA LEU A 82 -8.37 17.50 6.78
C LEU A 82 -9.16 16.91 7.96
N GLU A 83 -9.40 17.71 8.99
CA GLU A 83 -10.13 17.28 10.20
C GLU A 83 -11.60 16.92 9.93
N ASP A 84 -12.20 17.47 8.88
CA ASP A 84 -13.57 17.14 8.45
C ASP A 84 -13.66 15.90 7.57
N GLY A 85 -12.55 15.17 7.38
CA GLY A 85 -12.45 14.00 6.52
C GLY A 85 -12.23 14.34 5.03
N THR A 86 -12.19 15.61 4.65
CA THR A 86 -11.91 16.02 3.27
C THR A 86 -10.48 15.63 2.88
N GLN A 87 -10.34 15.01 1.71
CA GLN A 87 -9.03 14.65 1.14
C GLN A 87 -8.68 15.61 0.01
N LEU A 88 -7.54 16.28 0.12
CA LEU A 88 -7.01 17.17 -0.90
C LEU A 88 -5.75 16.60 -1.52
N THR A 89 -5.68 16.57 -2.85
CA THR A 89 -4.43 16.33 -3.57
C THR A 89 -3.70 17.66 -3.73
N VAL A 90 -2.54 17.77 -3.10
CA VAL A 90 -1.69 18.96 -3.13
C VAL A 90 -0.62 18.78 -4.18
N ILE A 91 -0.48 19.74 -5.11
CA ILE A 91 0.62 19.84 -6.07
C ILE A 91 1.55 20.96 -5.60
N PRO A 92 2.66 20.64 -4.94
CA PRO A 92 3.64 21.63 -4.49
C PRO A 92 4.62 21.99 -5.60
N SER A 93 5.52 22.96 -5.33
CA SER A 93 6.70 23.17 -6.16
C SER A 93 7.65 21.96 -6.05
N ARG A 94 8.59 21.83 -7.01
CA ARG A 94 9.57 20.74 -7.00
C ARG A 94 10.43 20.74 -5.73
N GLU A 95 10.81 21.91 -5.25
CA GLU A 95 11.63 22.07 -4.03
C GLU A 95 10.93 21.46 -2.79
N HIS A 96 9.61 21.66 -2.65
CA HIS A 96 8.86 21.08 -1.54
C HIS A 96 8.62 19.58 -1.69
N MET A 97 8.75 19.00 -2.90
CA MET A 97 8.66 17.54 -3.09
C MET A 97 9.94 16.80 -2.71
N GLU A 98 11.05 17.50 -2.59
CA GLU A 98 12.33 16.96 -2.14
C GLU A 98 12.50 17.04 -0.61
N ASP A 99 11.43 17.45 0.13
CA ASP A 99 11.41 17.50 1.58
C ASP A 99 11.26 16.10 2.19
N ASP A 100 12.28 15.64 2.91
CA ASP A 100 12.32 14.34 3.57
C ASP A 100 11.24 14.19 4.67
N GLU A 101 10.63 15.30 5.11
CA GLU A 101 9.55 15.33 6.09
C GLU A 101 8.15 15.09 5.48
N LEU A 102 8.03 15.00 4.14
CA LEU A 102 6.80 14.57 3.48
C LEU A 102 6.56 13.07 3.72
N LEU A 103 6.12 12.73 4.92
CA LEU A 103 5.84 11.36 5.36
C LEU A 103 4.43 11.24 5.92
N GLN A 104 3.83 10.07 5.77
CA GLN A 104 2.53 9.75 6.37
C GLN A 104 2.55 10.02 7.88
N GLY A 105 1.49 10.65 8.39
CA GLY A 105 1.33 11.02 9.78
C GLY A 105 1.94 12.38 10.14
N ASN A 106 2.81 12.98 9.31
CA ASN A 106 3.19 14.37 9.50
C ASN A 106 2.05 15.31 9.11
N ARG A 107 2.04 16.51 9.64
CA ARG A 107 1.05 17.55 9.29
C ARG A 107 1.65 18.51 8.27
N ALA A 108 0.80 19.01 7.39
CA ALA A 108 1.22 20.09 6.49
C ALA A 108 0.20 21.22 6.52
N GLN A 109 0.72 22.45 6.56
CA GLN A 109 -0.02 23.67 6.30
C GLN A 109 0.26 24.09 4.86
N VAL A 110 -0.79 24.26 4.07
CA VAL A 110 -0.73 24.56 2.64
C VAL A 110 -1.44 25.87 2.34
N ILE A 111 -0.73 26.81 1.71
CA ILE A 111 -1.29 28.07 1.21
C ILE A 111 -1.53 27.91 -0.29
N TYR A 112 -2.74 28.23 -0.77
CA TYR A 112 -3.11 28.15 -2.18
C TYR A 112 -4.12 29.24 -2.59
N CYS A 113 -4.26 29.50 -3.91
CA CYS A 113 -5.29 30.37 -4.45
C CYS A 113 -6.59 29.61 -4.71
N PRO A 114 -7.74 29.97 -4.10
CA PRO A 114 -9.01 29.25 -4.27
C PRO A 114 -9.48 29.17 -5.74
N GLN A 115 -9.13 30.14 -6.56
CA GLN A 115 -9.45 30.17 -8.00
C GLN A 115 -8.73 29.10 -8.81
N GLU A 116 -7.60 28.58 -8.29
CA GLU A 116 -6.81 27.49 -8.91
C GLU A 116 -7.20 26.11 -8.39
N ARG A 117 -8.21 26.02 -7.52
CA ARG A 117 -8.71 24.73 -7.01
C ARG A 117 -9.55 24.04 -8.08
N GLN A 118 -9.24 22.78 -8.35
CA GLN A 118 -9.99 21.90 -9.23
C GLN A 118 -10.52 20.73 -8.42
N GLU A 119 -11.80 20.72 -8.10
CA GLU A 119 -12.43 19.73 -7.21
C GLU A 119 -11.64 19.53 -5.90
N ASN A 120 -10.97 18.38 -5.74
CA ASN A 120 -10.15 18.06 -4.58
C ASN A 120 -8.65 18.24 -4.83
N GLN A 121 -8.27 18.95 -5.90
CA GLN A 121 -6.87 19.23 -6.23
C GLN A 121 -6.57 20.71 -6.03
N ILE A 122 -5.45 21.01 -5.36
CA ILE A 122 -4.96 22.37 -5.12
C ILE A 122 -3.48 22.46 -5.52
N LYS A 123 -3.12 23.62 -6.10
CA LYS A 123 -1.73 23.94 -6.38
C LYS A 123 -1.19 24.79 -5.24
N ALA A 124 -0.20 24.28 -4.53
CA ALA A 124 0.39 24.99 -3.39
C ALA A 124 1.24 26.17 -3.84
N LEU A 125 1.06 27.32 -3.20
CA LEU A 125 1.96 28.46 -3.22
C LEU A 125 3.08 28.26 -2.20
N GLN A 126 2.74 27.70 -1.05
CA GLN A 126 3.66 27.38 0.03
C GLN A 126 3.19 26.13 0.75
N VAL A 127 4.14 25.31 1.19
CA VAL A 127 3.95 24.15 2.05
C VAL A 127 4.87 24.30 3.25
N THR A 128 4.33 24.08 4.43
CA THR A 128 5.11 24.00 5.68
C THR A 128 4.77 22.69 6.34
N VAL A 129 5.74 21.78 6.44
CA VAL A 129 5.57 20.49 7.11
C VAL A 129 5.92 20.64 8.59
N THR A 130 5.15 19.96 9.43
CA THR A 130 5.38 19.87 10.87
C THR A 130 5.39 18.40 11.27
N VAL A 131 6.49 17.97 11.88
CA VAL A 131 6.61 16.63 12.46
C VAL A 131 6.00 16.64 13.85
N PRO A 132 4.92 15.91 14.13
CA PRO A 132 4.37 15.79 15.49
C PRO A 132 5.42 15.28 16.48
N GLU A 133 5.39 15.76 17.72
CA GLU A 133 6.38 15.41 18.73
C GLU A 133 6.51 13.89 18.94
N ALA A 134 5.40 13.16 18.87
CA ALA A 134 5.40 11.70 18.96
C ALA A 134 6.25 11.04 17.86
N TYR A 135 6.22 11.56 16.63
CA TYR A 135 7.08 11.06 15.54
C TYR A 135 8.54 11.53 15.65
N ALA A 136 8.77 12.71 16.21
CA ALA A 136 10.13 13.17 16.49
C ALA A 136 10.86 12.32 17.55
N GLN A 137 10.11 11.61 18.41
CA GLN A 137 10.68 10.64 19.37
C GLN A 137 11.18 9.36 18.69
N VAL A 138 10.66 9.01 17.50
CA VAL A 138 11.09 7.81 16.75
C VAL A 138 12.56 7.89 16.40
N GLU A 139 13.08 9.05 15.96
CA GLU A 139 14.51 9.22 15.64
C GLU A 139 15.39 9.02 16.88
N LYS A 140 14.99 9.57 18.02
CA LYS A 140 15.71 9.36 19.28
C LYS A 140 15.73 7.89 19.71
N LEU A 141 14.63 7.18 19.48
CA LEU A 141 14.54 5.75 19.79
C LEU A 141 15.45 4.94 18.86
N LEU A 142 15.45 5.23 17.56
CA LEU A 142 16.34 4.61 16.57
C LEU A 142 17.82 4.76 16.94
N ASP A 143 18.23 5.93 17.42
CA ASP A 143 19.61 6.20 17.85
C ASP A 143 20.04 5.35 19.06
N THR A 144 19.09 4.88 19.87
CA THR A 144 19.37 4.07 21.08
C THR A 144 19.32 2.56 20.81
N MET A 145 18.72 2.14 19.68
CA MET A 145 18.59 0.72 19.32
C MET A 145 19.90 0.14 18.82
N THR A 146 20.22 -1.07 19.26
CA THR A 146 21.29 -1.85 18.63
C THR A 146 20.85 -2.33 17.24
N LEU A 147 21.81 -2.65 16.38
CA LEU A 147 21.52 -3.19 15.05
C LEU A 147 20.73 -4.49 15.13
N GLU A 148 21.02 -5.35 16.12
CA GLU A 148 20.30 -6.61 16.35
C GLU A 148 18.81 -6.35 16.72
N GLU A 149 18.54 -5.39 17.57
CA GLU A 149 17.17 -4.94 17.90
C GLU A 149 16.46 -4.37 16.66
N LYS A 150 17.16 -3.58 15.85
CA LYS A 150 16.63 -3.07 14.60
C LYS A 150 16.24 -4.20 13.64
N VAL A 151 17.09 -5.21 13.48
CA VAL A 151 16.78 -6.39 12.64
C VAL A 151 15.58 -7.15 13.21
N GLY A 152 15.46 -7.30 14.52
CA GLY A 152 14.30 -7.92 15.17
C GLY A 152 12.98 -7.25 14.80
N GLN A 153 12.97 -5.90 14.73
CA GLN A 153 11.76 -5.14 14.38
C GLN A 153 11.27 -5.36 12.95
N LEU A 154 12.06 -5.95 12.06
CA LEU A 154 11.64 -6.31 10.70
C LEU A 154 10.77 -7.58 10.66
N PHE A 155 10.66 -8.32 11.75
CA PHE A 155 9.98 -9.61 11.79
C PHE A 155 8.61 -9.51 12.46
N PHE A 156 7.57 -9.91 11.73
CA PHE A 156 6.22 -10.11 12.21
C PHE A 156 5.96 -11.63 12.25
N VAL A 157 6.28 -12.23 13.39
CA VAL A 157 6.48 -13.69 13.50
C VAL A 157 5.18 -14.37 13.87
N ARG A 158 4.95 -15.58 13.36
CA ARG A 158 3.89 -16.43 13.86
C ARG A 158 4.08 -16.70 15.34
N TYR A 159 3.04 -16.42 16.14
CA TYR A 159 3.05 -16.61 17.58
C TYR A 159 3.55 -18.03 17.96
N PRO A 160 4.70 -18.18 18.66
CA PRO A 160 5.29 -19.48 18.96
C PRO A 160 4.71 -20.17 20.21
N GLY A 161 3.51 -19.72 20.66
CA GLY A 161 2.84 -20.28 21.82
C GLY A 161 3.57 -19.96 23.12
N LYS A 162 3.72 -20.94 24.01
CA LYS A 162 4.33 -20.76 25.34
C LYS A 162 5.77 -20.25 25.33
N LYS A 163 6.47 -20.33 24.18
CA LYS A 163 7.82 -19.82 24.05
C LYS A 163 7.86 -18.32 23.68
N ALA A 164 6.72 -17.73 23.39
CA ALA A 164 6.67 -16.36 22.86
C ALA A 164 7.38 -15.33 23.76
N PRO A 165 7.22 -15.31 25.10
CA PRO A 165 7.96 -14.37 25.94
C PRO A 165 9.49 -14.60 25.91
N GLU A 166 9.96 -15.84 25.89
CA GLU A 166 11.39 -16.16 25.80
C GLU A 166 12.01 -15.74 24.46
N GLU A 167 11.30 -16.01 23.36
CA GLU A 167 11.73 -15.62 22.01
C GLU A 167 11.70 -14.10 21.85
N GLU A 168 10.70 -13.40 22.43
CA GLU A 168 10.65 -11.95 22.43
C GLU A 168 11.82 -11.33 23.19
N ALA A 169 12.11 -11.82 24.39
CA ALA A 169 13.25 -11.37 25.18
C ALA A 169 14.57 -11.50 24.42
N ARG A 170 14.66 -12.50 23.54
CA ARG A 170 15.86 -12.79 22.75
C ARG A 170 15.97 -11.97 21.47
N TYR A 171 14.90 -11.86 20.70
CA TYR A 171 14.96 -11.36 19.32
C TYR A 171 14.39 -9.94 19.15
N GLN A 172 13.56 -9.46 20.11
CA GLN A 172 12.89 -8.17 20.06
C GLN A 172 12.15 -7.96 18.75
N PHE A 173 11.24 -8.89 18.41
CA PHE A 173 10.48 -8.87 17.16
C PHE A 173 9.58 -7.64 17.01
N GLY A 174 9.32 -7.22 15.78
CA GLY A 174 8.37 -6.16 15.47
C GLY A 174 6.95 -6.49 15.91
N GLY A 175 6.57 -7.78 15.83
CA GLY A 175 5.25 -8.25 16.25
C GLY A 175 5.05 -9.74 16.14
N TYR A 176 3.89 -10.20 16.65
CA TYR A 176 3.40 -11.57 16.49
C TYR A 176 2.05 -11.60 15.77
N ILE A 177 1.88 -12.55 14.83
CA ILE A 177 0.58 -12.90 14.25
C ILE A 177 0.03 -14.17 14.92
N LEU A 178 -1.21 -14.09 15.43
CA LEU A 178 -1.91 -15.18 16.10
C LEU A 178 -2.90 -15.86 15.14
N PHE A 179 -3.04 -17.17 15.27
CA PHE A 179 -3.93 -17.99 14.47
C PHE A 179 -5.03 -18.65 15.33
N GLY A 180 -6.06 -19.20 14.71
CA GLY A 180 -7.20 -19.78 15.42
C GLY A 180 -6.83 -20.78 16.53
N LYS A 181 -5.76 -21.58 16.36
CA LYS A 181 -5.27 -22.50 17.41
C LYS A 181 -4.79 -21.80 18.68
N ASP A 182 -4.37 -20.54 18.56
CA ASP A 182 -3.81 -19.76 19.68
C ASP A 182 -4.92 -19.17 20.56
N PHE A 183 -6.16 -19.25 20.10
CA PHE A 183 -7.37 -18.82 20.82
C PHE A 183 -8.24 -20.01 21.30
N GLN A 184 -7.95 -21.22 20.84
CA GLN A 184 -8.81 -22.37 21.06
C GLN A 184 -9.07 -22.62 22.56
N GLU A 185 -10.37 -22.70 22.93
CA GLU A 185 -10.84 -22.94 24.30
C GLU A 185 -10.48 -21.89 25.36
N LEU A 186 -9.74 -20.84 24.99
CA LEU A 186 -9.35 -19.79 25.93
C LEU A 186 -10.48 -18.81 26.21
N THR A 187 -10.45 -18.24 27.40
CA THR A 187 -11.25 -17.09 27.80
C THR A 187 -10.55 -15.78 27.38
N LYS A 188 -11.30 -14.67 27.34
CA LYS A 188 -10.73 -13.33 27.05
C LYS A 188 -9.55 -13.00 27.99
N GLY A 189 -9.68 -13.30 29.28
CA GLY A 189 -8.64 -13.03 30.28
C GLY A 189 -7.36 -13.85 30.03
N GLU A 190 -7.49 -15.10 29.57
CA GLU A 190 -6.34 -15.95 29.28
C GLU A 190 -5.61 -15.48 28.01
N VAL A 191 -6.34 -15.06 26.97
CA VAL A 191 -5.73 -14.47 25.76
C VAL A 191 -5.00 -13.17 26.12
N ALA A 192 -5.66 -12.27 26.84
CA ALA A 192 -5.05 -11.00 27.26
C ALA A 192 -3.78 -11.22 28.10
N ALA A 193 -3.79 -12.19 29.01
CA ALA A 193 -2.61 -12.54 29.81
C ALA A 193 -1.44 -13.08 28.99
N GLN A 194 -1.73 -13.89 27.93
CA GLN A 194 -0.68 -14.36 27.02
C GLN A 194 -0.05 -13.21 26.21
N VAL A 195 -0.86 -12.29 25.71
CA VAL A 195 -0.39 -11.10 24.99
C VAL A 195 0.43 -10.20 25.93
N GLU A 196 -0.06 -9.94 27.15
CA GLU A 196 0.63 -9.14 28.15
C GLU A 196 1.99 -9.75 28.52
N ALA A 197 2.09 -11.07 28.61
CA ALA A 197 3.34 -11.75 28.91
C ALA A 197 4.42 -11.49 27.84
N CYS A 198 4.04 -11.42 26.54
CA CYS A 198 4.96 -11.02 25.49
C CYS A 198 5.33 -9.55 25.57
N GLN A 199 4.35 -8.66 25.77
CA GLN A 199 4.59 -7.22 25.88
C GLN A 199 5.55 -6.87 27.01
N LYS A 200 5.57 -7.62 28.10
CA LYS A 200 6.50 -7.41 29.25
C LYS A 200 7.96 -7.66 28.91
N GLU A 201 8.24 -8.56 27.97
CA GLU A 201 9.60 -8.90 27.54
C GLU A 201 10.09 -7.98 26.41
N ALA A 202 9.17 -7.27 25.74
CA ALA A 202 9.47 -6.36 24.66
C ALA A 202 10.03 -5.04 25.18
N LYS A 203 11.19 -4.61 24.66
CA LYS A 203 11.75 -3.27 24.93
C LYS A 203 10.95 -2.18 24.19
N ILE A 204 10.40 -2.54 23.04
CA ILE A 204 9.55 -1.70 22.20
C ILE A 204 8.21 -2.41 22.06
N PRO A 205 7.08 -1.79 22.44
CA PRO A 205 5.76 -2.43 22.37
C PRO A 205 5.53 -3.13 21.05
N MET A 206 5.01 -4.36 21.13
CA MET A 206 4.84 -5.24 19.96
C MET A 206 3.56 -4.93 19.19
N LEU A 207 3.62 -5.13 17.88
CA LEU A 207 2.43 -5.32 17.07
C LEU A 207 1.88 -6.73 17.32
N MET A 208 0.62 -6.84 17.75
CA MET A 208 -0.07 -8.10 17.98
C MET A 208 -1.20 -8.22 16.94
N GLY A 209 -1.02 -9.09 15.97
CA GLY A 209 -1.86 -9.18 14.78
C GLY A 209 -2.68 -10.45 14.69
N VAL A 210 -3.77 -10.37 13.93
CA VAL A 210 -4.66 -11.50 13.62
C VAL A 210 -5.38 -11.30 12.28
N ASP A 211 -5.77 -12.39 11.62
CA ASP A 211 -6.69 -12.36 10.47
C ASP A 211 -8.13 -12.50 10.95
N GLU A 212 -8.77 -11.42 11.28
CA GLU A 212 -10.21 -11.42 11.62
C GLU A 212 -11.00 -10.68 10.52
N GLU A 213 -11.00 -11.26 9.29
CA GLU A 213 -11.68 -10.67 8.13
C GLU A 213 -13.22 -10.75 8.28
N GLY A 214 -13.68 -11.84 8.87
CA GLY A 214 -15.06 -12.27 8.86
C GLY A 214 -15.30 -13.40 7.83
N GLY A 215 -16.46 -14.08 7.94
CA GLY A 215 -16.83 -15.19 7.06
C GLY A 215 -15.91 -16.40 7.19
N THR A 216 -15.19 -16.73 6.10
CA THR A 216 -14.31 -17.91 6.08
C THR A 216 -12.97 -17.71 6.77
N VAL A 217 -12.57 -16.44 6.99
CA VAL A 217 -11.31 -16.09 7.64
C VAL A 217 -11.56 -15.38 8.96
N VAL A 218 -11.75 -16.17 10.00
CA VAL A 218 -11.92 -15.75 11.39
C VAL A 218 -10.99 -16.57 12.27
N ARG A 219 -10.39 -15.95 13.27
CA ARG A 219 -9.45 -16.59 14.20
C ARG A 219 -9.93 -16.46 15.64
N VAL A 220 -10.34 -15.25 16.01
CA VAL A 220 -10.80 -14.89 17.36
C VAL A 220 -12.25 -15.29 17.56
N SER A 221 -13.13 -14.83 16.70
CA SER A 221 -14.58 -15.04 16.83
C SER A 221 -15.02 -16.48 16.55
N LEU A 222 -14.12 -17.34 16.07
CA LEU A 222 -14.39 -18.79 15.96
C LEU A 222 -14.52 -19.46 17.35
N ASN A 223 -13.92 -18.88 18.39
CA ASN A 223 -14.02 -19.39 19.75
C ASN A 223 -15.25 -18.76 20.46
N PRO A 224 -16.26 -19.57 20.82
CA PRO A 224 -17.48 -19.05 21.44
C PRO A 224 -17.28 -18.42 22.83
N ASN A 225 -16.15 -18.69 23.51
CA ASN A 225 -15.80 -18.01 24.76
C ASN A 225 -15.37 -16.55 24.55
N LEU A 226 -14.95 -16.19 23.33
CA LEU A 226 -14.52 -14.84 22.95
C LEU A 226 -15.66 -14.05 22.31
N ARG A 227 -16.46 -14.70 21.44
CA ARG A 227 -17.67 -14.15 20.83
C ARG A 227 -18.67 -15.29 20.54
N GLU A 228 -19.94 -15.07 20.87
CA GLU A 228 -20.98 -16.10 20.76
C GLU A 228 -21.10 -16.71 19.34
N THR A 229 -20.97 -15.87 18.32
CA THR A 229 -21.03 -16.29 16.90
C THR A 229 -19.88 -15.65 16.12
N PRO A 230 -19.29 -16.34 15.12
CA PRO A 230 -18.28 -15.75 14.26
C PRO A 230 -18.76 -14.50 13.53
N PHE A 231 -17.88 -13.56 13.23
CA PHE A 231 -18.20 -12.39 12.42
C PHE A 231 -18.57 -12.82 11.00
N PRO A 232 -19.70 -12.32 10.44
CA PRO A 232 -20.05 -12.52 9.04
C PRO A 232 -19.00 -11.91 8.10
N SER A 233 -18.98 -12.38 6.84
CA SER A 233 -18.13 -11.78 5.83
C SER A 233 -18.56 -10.35 5.48
N PRO A 234 -17.62 -9.47 5.04
CA PRO A 234 -17.99 -8.14 4.55
C PRO A 234 -19.07 -8.18 3.45
N ARG A 235 -19.03 -9.19 2.58
CA ARG A 235 -20.03 -9.43 1.54
C ARG A 235 -21.44 -9.67 2.11
N GLU A 236 -21.54 -10.47 3.16
CA GLU A 236 -22.83 -10.75 3.82
C GLU A 236 -23.36 -9.52 4.54
N LEU A 237 -22.51 -8.81 5.28
CA LEU A 237 -22.86 -7.56 5.95
C LEU A 237 -23.33 -6.50 4.97
N PHE A 238 -22.60 -6.34 3.85
CA PHE A 238 -22.98 -5.40 2.81
C PHE A 238 -24.34 -5.71 2.19
N LYS A 239 -24.65 -6.99 1.96
CA LYS A 239 -25.98 -7.42 1.47
C LYS A 239 -27.10 -7.15 2.47
N GLN A 240 -26.82 -7.20 3.77
CA GLN A 240 -27.80 -7.02 4.83
C GLN A 240 -28.09 -5.54 5.14
N GLY A 241 -27.07 -4.69 5.17
CA GLY A 241 -27.22 -3.29 5.59
C GLY A 241 -26.25 -2.30 4.97
N GLY A 242 -25.60 -2.67 3.85
CA GLY A 242 -24.68 -1.79 3.14
C GLY A 242 -23.41 -1.48 3.95
N LEU A 243 -22.77 -0.35 3.64
CA LEU A 243 -21.55 0.07 4.32
C LEU A 243 -21.76 0.34 5.82
N THR A 244 -22.92 0.85 6.21
CA THR A 244 -23.23 1.12 7.62
C THR A 244 -23.10 -0.13 8.48
N MET A 245 -23.69 -1.26 8.07
CA MET A 245 -23.58 -2.51 8.81
C MET A 245 -22.15 -3.05 8.84
N VAL A 246 -21.38 -2.84 7.76
CA VAL A 246 -19.98 -3.22 7.72
C VAL A 246 -19.20 -2.41 8.74
N THR A 247 -19.29 -1.07 8.73
CA THR A 247 -18.53 -0.19 9.64
C THR A 247 -18.89 -0.39 11.10
N GLU A 248 -20.17 -0.60 11.42
CA GLU A 248 -20.61 -0.96 12.78
C GLU A 248 -19.99 -2.29 13.25
N THR A 249 -19.93 -3.29 12.37
CA THR A 249 -19.32 -4.59 12.69
C THR A 249 -17.80 -4.49 12.82
N GLU A 250 -17.12 -3.67 11.99
CA GLU A 250 -15.69 -3.43 12.11
C GLU A 250 -15.34 -2.71 13.43
N ALA A 251 -16.18 -1.77 13.88
CA ALA A 251 -16.00 -1.14 15.20
C ALA A 251 -16.13 -2.17 16.34
N GLU A 252 -17.16 -3.05 16.32
CA GLU A 252 -17.30 -4.17 17.28
C GLU A 252 -16.06 -5.07 17.26
N LYS A 253 -15.54 -5.39 16.07
CA LYS A 253 -14.35 -6.21 15.89
C LYS A 253 -13.12 -5.55 16.54
N CYS A 254 -12.90 -4.27 16.27
CA CYS A 254 -11.82 -3.51 16.89
C CYS A 254 -11.91 -3.52 18.42
N GLN A 255 -13.10 -3.34 18.98
CA GLN A 255 -13.30 -3.38 20.44
C GLN A 255 -12.94 -4.76 21.02
N LEU A 256 -13.39 -5.85 20.39
CA LEU A 256 -13.03 -7.20 20.80
C LEU A 256 -11.53 -7.45 20.74
N LEU A 257 -10.87 -7.02 19.67
CA LEU A 257 -9.41 -7.18 19.53
C LEU A 257 -8.65 -6.42 20.62
N LYS A 258 -9.03 -5.18 20.92
CA LYS A 258 -8.43 -4.38 22.01
C LYS A 258 -8.60 -5.04 23.36
N GLU A 259 -9.76 -5.61 23.67
CA GLU A 259 -9.99 -6.34 24.93
C GLU A 259 -9.03 -7.53 25.11
N LEU A 260 -8.53 -8.09 24.01
CA LEU A 260 -7.58 -9.20 24.01
C LEU A 260 -6.10 -8.73 23.95
N GLY A 261 -5.86 -7.42 23.89
CA GLY A 261 -4.52 -6.84 23.69
C GLY A 261 -4.00 -6.94 22.25
N ILE A 262 -4.85 -7.28 21.30
CA ILE A 262 -4.53 -7.34 19.85
C ILE A 262 -4.72 -5.94 19.27
N ASN A 263 -3.70 -5.44 18.59
CA ASN A 263 -3.65 -4.06 18.11
C ASN A 263 -3.54 -3.95 16.58
N VAL A 264 -3.50 -5.08 15.85
CA VAL A 264 -3.47 -5.11 14.38
C VAL A 264 -4.46 -6.16 13.86
N ASN A 265 -5.30 -5.80 12.89
CA ASN A 265 -6.07 -6.75 12.10
C ASN A 265 -5.57 -6.77 10.65
N PHE A 266 -5.29 -7.98 10.13
CA PHE A 266 -4.95 -8.18 8.72
C PHE A 266 -6.22 -8.12 7.86
N ALA A 267 -6.84 -6.96 7.83
CA ALA A 267 -8.02 -6.54 7.09
C ALA A 267 -7.94 -5.01 6.88
N PRO A 268 -8.69 -4.42 5.91
CA PRO A 268 -9.66 -5.03 5.00
C PRO A 268 -9.03 -5.75 3.80
N VAL A 269 -9.82 -6.67 3.20
CA VAL A 269 -9.51 -7.26 1.90
C VAL A 269 -9.88 -6.27 0.80
N CYS A 270 -8.88 -5.81 0.05
CA CYS A 270 -9.02 -4.86 -1.05
C CYS A 270 -9.31 -5.52 -2.40
N ASP A 271 -9.16 -6.86 -2.48
CA ASP A 271 -9.32 -7.60 -3.73
C ASP A 271 -10.71 -7.44 -4.31
N VAL A 272 -10.77 -7.10 -5.61
CA VAL A 272 -12.01 -7.00 -6.38
C VAL A 272 -12.27 -8.36 -7.02
N SER A 273 -13.26 -9.11 -6.51
CA SER A 273 -13.63 -10.43 -7.04
C SER A 273 -15.14 -10.60 -7.04
N GLN A 274 -15.70 -10.88 -8.23
CA GLN A 274 -17.14 -11.02 -8.44
C GLN A 274 -17.54 -12.42 -8.92
N LYS A 275 -16.59 -13.23 -9.41
CA LYS A 275 -16.88 -14.59 -9.89
C LYS A 275 -16.86 -15.62 -8.76
N GLU A 276 -17.88 -16.44 -8.71
CA GLU A 276 -18.09 -17.42 -7.63
C GLU A 276 -17.01 -18.49 -7.51
N ASP A 277 -16.33 -18.79 -8.61
CA ASP A 277 -15.24 -19.76 -8.69
C ASP A 277 -13.85 -19.16 -8.38
N ALA A 278 -13.75 -17.84 -8.21
CA ALA A 278 -12.50 -17.19 -7.86
C ALA A 278 -12.10 -17.43 -6.41
N PHE A 279 -10.80 -17.58 -6.16
CA PHE A 279 -10.24 -17.80 -4.81
C PHE A 279 -10.67 -16.72 -3.81
N MET A 280 -10.68 -15.46 -4.23
CA MET A 280 -11.03 -14.33 -3.37
C MET A 280 -12.53 -14.06 -3.23
N TYR A 281 -13.39 -14.80 -3.95
CA TYR A 281 -14.82 -14.53 -3.97
C TYR A 281 -15.48 -14.46 -2.59
N SER A 282 -15.23 -15.45 -1.73
CA SER A 282 -15.85 -15.53 -0.40
C SER A 282 -15.28 -14.52 0.61
N ARG A 283 -14.09 -13.98 0.35
CA ARG A 283 -13.36 -13.07 1.23
C ARG A 283 -13.53 -11.58 0.82
N SER A 284 -13.76 -11.32 -0.47
CA SER A 284 -13.95 -9.97 -1.01
C SER A 284 -15.33 -9.40 -0.68
N LEU A 285 -15.50 -8.08 -0.80
CA LEU A 285 -16.80 -7.41 -0.68
C LEU A 285 -17.79 -7.89 -1.75
N GLY A 286 -17.30 -8.31 -2.92
CA GLY A 286 -18.10 -8.79 -4.03
C GLY A 286 -18.82 -7.70 -4.80
N GLN A 287 -18.26 -6.51 -4.80
CA GLN A 287 -18.71 -5.33 -5.52
C GLN A 287 -17.66 -4.91 -6.57
N ASN A 288 -17.99 -3.92 -7.40
CA ASN A 288 -17.03 -3.32 -8.31
C ASN A 288 -15.93 -2.56 -7.56
N ALA A 289 -14.88 -2.14 -8.26
CA ALA A 289 -13.73 -1.46 -7.69
C ALA A 289 -14.09 -0.16 -6.94
N GLN A 290 -15.03 0.63 -7.46
CA GLN A 290 -15.46 1.87 -6.81
C GLN A 290 -16.10 1.61 -5.45
N VAL A 291 -17.09 0.71 -5.38
CA VAL A 291 -17.80 0.38 -4.14
C VAL A 291 -16.85 -0.33 -3.15
N THR A 292 -15.91 -1.15 -3.67
CA THR A 292 -14.86 -1.76 -2.84
C THR A 292 -13.91 -0.69 -2.31
N GLY A 293 -13.57 0.33 -3.09
CA GLY A 293 -12.80 1.48 -2.62
C GLY A 293 -13.49 2.26 -1.51
N ASP A 294 -14.79 2.52 -1.65
CA ASP A 294 -15.58 3.17 -0.60
C ASP A 294 -15.61 2.33 0.69
N PHE A 295 -15.80 1.00 0.56
CA PHE A 295 -15.73 0.08 1.68
C PHE A 295 -14.36 0.15 2.39
N VAL A 296 -13.25 0.10 1.64
CA VAL A 296 -11.91 0.15 2.21
C VAL A 296 -11.67 1.49 2.91
N ARG A 297 -12.09 2.61 2.30
CA ARG A 297 -11.95 3.95 2.90
C ARG A 297 -12.67 4.03 4.25
N GLU A 298 -13.95 3.65 4.30
CA GLU A 298 -14.76 3.71 5.51
C GLU A 298 -14.21 2.77 6.59
N THR A 299 -13.82 1.55 6.21
CA THR A 299 -13.21 0.58 7.14
C THR A 299 -11.91 1.11 7.74
N VAL A 300 -11.01 1.70 6.94
CA VAL A 300 -9.77 2.33 7.44
C VAL A 300 -10.09 3.47 8.40
N GLY A 301 -11.13 4.26 8.12
CA GLY A 301 -11.61 5.31 9.03
C GLY A 301 -11.94 4.74 10.41
N VAL A 302 -12.76 3.68 10.47
CA VAL A 302 -13.12 3.00 11.72
C VAL A 302 -11.87 2.49 12.48
N TYR A 303 -10.95 1.82 11.79
CA TYR A 303 -9.72 1.30 12.42
C TYR A 303 -8.86 2.40 13.03
N ARG A 304 -8.76 3.56 12.36
CA ARG A 304 -8.04 4.72 12.87
C ARG A 304 -8.70 5.31 14.12
N GLU A 305 -10.03 5.49 14.08
CA GLU A 305 -10.81 6.00 15.23
C GLU A 305 -10.68 5.07 16.46
N GLU A 306 -10.63 3.76 16.21
CA GLU A 306 -10.48 2.76 17.26
C GLU A 306 -9.04 2.50 17.68
N ASN A 307 -8.03 3.14 17.06
CA ASN A 307 -6.60 2.90 17.29
C ASN A 307 -6.20 1.43 17.13
N VAL A 308 -6.73 0.75 16.11
CA VAL A 308 -6.35 -0.59 15.69
C VAL A 308 -5.69 -0.50 14.32
N GLY A 309 -4.53 -1.14 14.16
CA GLY A 309 -3.83 -1.18 12.88
C GLY A 309 -4.60 -2.02 11.87
N CYS A 310 -4.77 -1.49 10.66
CA CYS A 310 -5.31 -2.23 9.52
C CYS A 310 -4.21 -2.56 8.52
N VAL A 311 -4.39 -3.66 7.78
CA VAL A 311 -3.47 -4.11 6.73
C VAL A 311 -4.26 -4.28 5.45
N LEU A 312 -4.04 -3.40 4.48
CA LEU A 312 -4.66 -3.51 3.15
C LEU A 312 -4.08 -4.70 2.41
N LYS A 313 -4.91 -5.62 1.93
CA LYS A 313 -4.45 -6.85 1.29
C LYS A 313 -5.34 -7.30 0.15
N HIS A 314 -4.78 -7.98 -0.86
CA HIS A 314 -3.40 -8.44 -1.05
C HIS A 314 -2.80 -7.72 -2.27
N PHE A 315 -1.93 -6.75 -2.05
CA PHE A 315 -1.35 -5.97 -3.15
C PHE A 315 -0.50 -6.86 -4.08
N PRO A 316 -0.54 -6.70 -5.41
CA PRO A 316 -1.25 -5.66 -6.17
C PRO A 316 -2.73 -5.97 -6.49
N GLY A 317 -3.26 -7.10 -6.06
CA GLY A 317 -4.62 -7.58 -6.29
C GLY A 317 -4.63 -8.98 -6.92
N TYR A 318 -5.40 -9.91 -6.35
CA TYR A 318 -5.52 -11.27 -6.87
C TYR A 318 -6.35 -11.34 -8.16
N GLY A 319 -7.30 -10.41 -8.36
CA GLY A 319 -8.29 -10.55 -9.41
C GLY A 319 -9.01 -11.89 -9.31
N GLU A 320 -9.11 -12.58 -10.46
CA GLU A 320 -9.76 -13.90 -10.57
C GLU A 320 -8.75 -15.05 -10.52
N ASN A 321 -7.52 -14.82 -10.04
CA ASN A 321 -6.46 -15.82 -10.01
C ASN A 321 -6.61 -16.81 -8.85
N GLY A 322 -5.76 -17.86 -8.85
CA GLY A 322 -5.78 -18.96 -7.87
C GLY A 322 -5.07 -18.62 -6.55
N ASP A 323 -4.95 -19.67 -5.72
CA ASP A 323 -4.43 -19.61 -4.36
C ASP A 323 -2.89 -19.80 -4.31
N THR A 324 -2.15 -18.80 -3.85
CA THR A 324 -0.68 -18.86 -3.67
C THR A 324 -0.22 -19.75 -2.51
N HIS A 325 -1.13 -20.23 -1.66
CA HIS A 325 -0.78 -21.25 -0.66
C HIS A 325 -0.40 -22.59 -1.29
N THR A 326 -0.89 -22.87 -2.50
CA THR A 326 -0.73 -24.16 -3.17
C THR A 326 0.35 -24.20 -4.24
N GLY A 327 0.99 -23.07 -4.54
CA GLY A 327 2.07 -22.95 -5.53
C GLY A 327 2.10 -21.60 -6.23
N VAL A 328 2.97 -21.47 -7.24
CA VAL A 328 3.14 -20.24 -8.00
C VAL A 328 1.89 -19.89 -8.81
N VAL A 329 1.38 -18.70 -8.62
CA VAL A 329 0.26 -18.12 -9.38
C VAL A 329 0.81 -17.01 -10.28
N VAL A 330 0.53 -17.12 -11.58
CA VAL A 330 0.99 -16.16 -12.59
C VAL A 330 -0.20 -15.35 -13.12
N ASP A 331 -0.20 -14.05 -12.85
CA ASP A 331 -1.16 -13.10 -13.37
C ASP A 331 -0.64 -12.44 -14.65
N ARG A 332 -1.43 -12.53 -15.74
CA ARG A 332 -1.09 -11.99 -17.06
C ARG A 332 -1.97 -10.82 -17.48
N ARG A 333 -2.73 -10.25 -16.55
CA ARG A 333 -3.53 -9.05 -16.81
C ARG A 333 -2.64 -7.88 -17.21
N SER A 334 -3.18 -6.96 -17.97
CA SER A 334 -2.45 -5.76 -18.37
C SER A 334 -2.31 -4.79 -17.20
N TYR A 335 -1.34 -3.89 -17.25
CA TYR A 335 -1.20 -2.83 -16.23
C TYR A 335 -2.43 -1.91 -16.17
N ALA A 336 -3.12 -1.73 -17.29
CA ALA A 336 -4.35 -0.94 -17.37
C ALA A 336 -5.47 -1.57 -16.50
N ASP A 337 -5.58 -2.89 -16.47
CA ASP A 337 -6.58 -3.59 -15.65
C ASP A 337 -6.36 -3.27 -14.15
N PHE A 338 -5.10 -3.25 -13.69
CA PHE A 338 -4.77 -2.86 -12.30
C PHE A 338 -5.09 -1.40 -12.01
N LEU A 339 -4.83 -0.49 -12.96
CA LEU A 339 -5.14 0.94 -12.81
C LEU A 339 -6.64 1.20 -12.69
N GLU A 340 -7.45 0.46 -13.44
CA GLU A 340 -8.90 0.64 -13.53
C GLU A 340 -9.66 -0.08 -12.41
N GLU A 341 -9.11 -1.20 -11.91
CA GLU A 341 -9.80 -2.05 -10.93
C GLU A 341 -9.02 -2.17 -9.60
N ASP A 342 -7.94 -2.96 -9.58
CA ASP A 342 -7.31 -3.42 -8.32
C ASP A 342 -6.71 -2.28 -7.50
N PHE A 343 -6.08 -1.27 -8.14
CA PHE A 343 -5.44 -0.17 -7.41
C PHE A 343 -6.42 0.81 -6.77
N LEU A 344 -7.68 0.81 -7.19
CA LEU A 344 -8.63 1.79 -6.71
C LEU A 344 -8.93 1.60 -5.21
N PRO A 345 -9.25 0.39 -4.70
CA PRO A 345 -9.40 0.15 -3.27
C PRO A 345 -8.15 0.47 -2.45
N PHE A 346 -6.95 0.11 -2.95
CA PHE A 346 -5.71 0.46 -2.26
C PHE A 346 -5.50 1.97 -2.18
N ARG A 347 -5.75 2.72 -3.27
CA ARG A 347 -5.65 4.19 -3.26
C ARG A 347 -6.59 4.82 -2.24
N GLU A 348 -7.82 4.36 -2.15
CA GLU A 348 -8.78 4.86 -1.18
C GLU A 348 -8.36 4.55 0.27
N GLY A 349 -7.87 3.35 0.55
CA GLY A 349 -7.34 2.99 1.87
C GLY A 349 -6.08 3.77 2.25
N ILE A 350 -5.15 3.96 1.31
CA ILE A 350 -3.94 4.76 1.52
C ILE A 350 -4.30 6.22 1.82
N ARG A 351 -5.20 6.81 1.04
CA ARG A 351 -5.70 8.17 1.26
C ARG A 351 -6.39 8.34 2.60
N ALA A 352 -7.11 7.31 3.05
CA ALA A 352 -7.75 7.29 4.35
C ALA A 352 -6.75 7.12 5.51
N GLY A 353 -5.46 6.89 5.21
CA GLY A 353 -4.38 6.80 6.19
C GLY A 353 -4.11 5.39 6.72
N ALA A 354 -4.33 4.35 5.91
CA ALA A 354 -3.92 2.99 6.27
C ALA A 354 -2.43 2.92 6.62
N GLY A 355 -2.08 2.26 7.72
CA GLY A 355 -0.71 2.18 8.21
C GLY A 355 0.13 1.09 7.57
N CYS A 356 -0.49 0.05 6.98
CA CYS A 356 0.21 -1.11 6.42
C CYS A 356 -0.45 -1.64 5.15
N VAL A 357 0.38 -2.15 4.23
CA VAL A 357 -0.04 -2.88 3.02
C VAL A 357 0.69 -4.22 2.96
N LEU A 358 -0.08 -5.30 2.77
CA LEU A 358 0.46 -6.64 2.56
C LEU A 358 0.62 -6.92 1.06
N VAL A 359 1.83 -7.34 0.68
CA VAL A 359 2.16 -7.70 -0.70
C VAL A 359 2.10 -9.23 -0.89
N SER A 360 1.32 -9.66 -1.88
CA SER A 360 1.09 -11.08 -2.19
C SER A 360 2.26 -11.74 -2.90
N HIS A 361 2.19 -13.08 -3.01
CA HIS A 361 3.20 -13.88 -3.70
C HIS A 361 2.85 -14.22 -5.16
N ASN A 362 1.91 -13.49 -5.77
CA ASN A 362 1.62 -13.64 -7.19
C ASN A 362 2.77 -13.11 -8.05
N VAL A 363 3.11 -13.83 -9.13
CA VAL A 363 3.95 -13.29 -10.21
C VAL A 363 3.04 -12.52 -11.16
N VAL A 364 3.18 -11.21 -11.20
CA VAL A 364 2.30 -10.33 -11.98
C VAL A 364 3.10 -9.71 -13.12
N THR A 365 2.93 -10.30 -14.32
CA THR A 365 3.86 -10.17 -15.43
C THR A 365 3.88 -8.80 -16.12
N CYS A 366 2.90 -7.95 -15.88
CA CYS A 366 2.88 -6.61 -16.49
C CYS A 366 3.89 -5.62 -15.87
N VAL A 367 4.51 -5.97 -14.72
CA VAL A 367 5.55 -5.16 -14.07
C VAL A 367 6.81 -5.99 -13.85
N ASP A 368 6.68 -7.22 -13.34
CA ASP A 368 7.81 -8.14 -13.11
C ASP A 368 7.35 -9.56 -13.47
N ASP A 369 7.95 -10.16 -14.47
CA ASP A 369 7.59 -11.49 -14.97
C ASP A 369 8.46 -12.62 -14.39
N GLU A 370 9.46 -12.26 -13.57
CA GLU A 370 10.40 -13.19 -12.96
C GLU A 370 10.10 -13.43 -11.48
N LYS A 371 9.67 -12.39 -10.73
CA LYS A 371 9.58 -12.44 -9.27
C LYS A 371 8.14 -12.34 -8.77
N PRO A 372 7.81 -13.05 -7.67
CA PRO A 372 6.61 -12.75 -6.90
C PRO A 372 6.58 -11.27 -6.47
N ALA A 373 5.41 -10.66 -6.45
CA ALA A 373 5.26 -9.24 -6.13
C ALA A 373 5.92 -8.87 -4.79
N SER A 374 5.83 -9.73 -3.77
CA SER A 374 6.48 -9.55 -2.47
C SER A 374 8.02 -9.54 -2.51
N LEU A 375 8.63 -10.11 -3.56
CA LEU A 375 10.08 -10.14 -3.77
C LEU A 375 10.54 -9.22 -4.92
N SER A 376 9.63 -8.44 -5.51
CA SER A 376 9.87 -7.55 -6.63
C SER A 376 10.03 -6.09 -6.19
N GLY A 377 11.22 -5.52 -6.39
CA GLY A 377 11.46 -4.10 -6.15
C GLY A 377 10.61 -3.19 -7.05
N GLU A 378 10.27 -3.64 -8.27
CA GLU A 378 9.44 -2.89 -9.19
C GLU A 378 8.00 -2.76 -8.68
N TRP A 379 7.41 -3.82 -8.08
CA TRP A 379 6.09 -3.75 -7.47
C TRP A 379 6.08 -2.85 -6.23
N HIS A 380 7.17 -2.86 -5.45
CA HIS A 380 7.31 -1.93 -4.31
C HIS A 380 7.45 -0.48 -4.81
N ARG A 381 8.14 -0.24 -5.92
CA ARG A 381 8.22 1.08 -6.54
C ARG A 381 6.84 1.59 -7.00
N VAL A 382 6.02 0.74 -7.63
CA VAL A 382 4.63 1.08 -7.98
C VAL A 382 3.85 1.49 -6.73
N LEU A 383 3.92 0.70 -5.66
CA LEU A 383 3.21 1.01 -4.40
C LEU A 383 3.69 2.35 -3.80
N ARG A 384 5.00 2.59 -3.78
CA ARG A 384 5.61 3.80 -3.20
C ARG A 384 5.38 5.05 -4.04
N GLU A 385 5.71 4.99 -5.35
CA GLU A 385 5.74 6.19 -6.19
C GLU A 385 4.39 6.49 -6.86
N GLU A 386 3.63 5.47 -7.26
CA GLU A 386 2.39 5.68 -8.02
C GLU A 386 1.15 5.70 -7.13
N LEU A 387 1.06 4.79 -6.14
CA LEU A 387 -0.01 4.83 -5.17
C LEU A 387 0.31 5.81 -4.01
N GLY A 388 1.58 6.14 -3.80
CA GLY A 388 2.03 7.13 -2.83
C GLY A 388 2.06 6.63 -1.40
N PHE A 389 2.20 5.32 -1.19
CA PHE A 389 2.21 4.74 0.14
C PHE A 389 3.57 4.91 0.83
N THR A 390 3.58 5.57 1.98
CA THR A 390 4.79 5.80 2.79
C THR A 390 4.80 5.03 4.11
N GLY A 391 3.72 4.30 4.44
CA GLY A 391 3.61 3.44 5.63
C GLY A 391 4.37 2.11 5.51
N CYS A 392 4.09 1.16 6.40
CA CYS A 392 4.72 -0.16 6.43
C CYS A 392 4.28 -1.05 5.26
N VAL A 393 5.21 -1.74 4.65
CA VAL A 393 4.93 -2.83 3.71
C VAL A 393 5.31 -4.15 4.36
N ILE A 394 4.37 -5.10 4.38
CA ILE A 394 4.58 -6.44 4.92
C ILE A 394 4.40 -7.50 3.83
N THR A 395 5.19 -8.57 3.87
CA THR A 395 4.95 -9.74 3.02
C THR A 395 3.76 -10.54 3.49
N ASP A 396 3.15 -11.34 2.62
CA ASP A 396 2.43 -12.53 3.08
C ASP A 396 3.43 -13.56 3.66
N ASP A 397 2.95 -14.66 4.28
CA ASP A 397 3.86 -15.59 4.96
C ASP A 397 4.87 -16.24 4.01
N LEU A 398 6.15 -15.99 4.26
CA LEU A 398 7.27 -16.46 3.44
C LEU A 398 7.45 -17.99 3.38
N VAL A 399 6.64 -18.78 4.12
CA VAL A 399 6.60 -20.24 4.01
C VAL A 399 5.51 -20.75 3.06
N MET A 400 4.74 -19.87 2.41
CA MET A 400 3.72 -20.26 1.44
C MET A 400 4.31 -20.96 0.22
N GLY A 401 3.52 -21.87 -0.39
CA GLY A 401 3.96 -22.72 -1.52
C GLY A 401 4.55 -21.92 -2.68
N ALA A 402 3.96 -20.78 -3.02
CA ALA A 402 4.47 -19.91 -4.09
C ALA A 402 5.91 -19.43 -3.86
N ILE A 403 6.31 -19.19 -2.61
CA ILE A 403 7.69 -18.82 -2.26
C ILE A 403 8.59 -20.06 -2.23
N GLN A 404 8.14 -21.16 -1.65
CA GLN A 404 8.93 -22.41 -1.58
C GLN A 404 9.26 -22.96 -2.97
N ASP A 405 8.35 -22.80 -3.94
CA ASP A 405 8.58 -23.16 -5.34
C ASP A 405 9.53 -22.19 -6.06
N TYR A 406 9.68 -20.97 -5.54
CA TYR A 406 10.51 -19.92 -6.15
C TYR A 406 11.95 -19.93 -5.59
N CYS A 407 12.13 -19.99 -4.27
CA CYS A 407 13.43 -19.97 -3.61
C CYS A 407 13.38 -20.60 -2.19
N ASP A 408 14.55 -20.85 -1.60
CA ASP A 408 14.63 -21.33 -0.21
C ASP A 408 14.26 -20.21 0.80
N ALA A 409 13.91 -20.62 2.03
CA ALA A 409 13.42 -19.74 3.08
C ALA A 409 14.41 -18.63 3.48
N SER A 410 15.72 -18.93 3.50
CA SER A 410 16.78 -17.97 3.81
C SER A 410 16.85 -16.88 2.74
N SER A 411 16.88 -17.32 1.49
CA SER A 411 16.92 -16.44 0.31
C SER A 411 15.67 -15.58 0.20
N ALA A 412 14.49 -16.14 0.51
CA ALA A 412 13.22 -15.42 0.49
C ALA A 412 13.22 -14.21 1.45
N ALA A 413 13.67 -14.42 2.68
CA ALA A 413 13.69 -13.35 3.68
C ALA A 413 14.64 -12.19 3.29
N VAL A 414 15.85 -12.52 2.80
CA VAL A 414 16.82 -11.52 2.33
C VAL A 414 16.28 -10.76 1.13
N GLN A 415 15.74 -11.47 0.12
CA GLN A 415 15.15 -10.84 -1.07
C GLN A 415 13.95 -9.96 -0.72
N ALA A 416 13.11 -10.37 0.23
CA ALA A 416 11.96 -9.57 0.66
C ALA A 416 12.39 -8.22 1.27
N VAL A 417 13.44 -8.19 2.12
CA VAL A 417 13.99 -6.93 2.64
C VAL A 417 14.56 -6.07 1.51
N LEU A 418 15.33 -6.68 0.60
CA LEU A 418 15.94 -5.97 -0.53
C LEU A 418 14.89 -5.44 -1.53
N ALA A 419 13.76 -6.14 -1.68
CA ALA A 419 12.65 -5.70 -2.53
C ALA A 419 11.94 -4.44 -1.99
N GLY A 420 11.97 -4.22 -0.67
CA GLY A 420 11.36 -3.03 -0.09
C GLY A 420 10.32 -3.30 1.00
N ASN A 421 10.13 -4.56 1.44
CA ASN A 421 9.28 -4.85 2.59
C ASN A 421 9.92 -4.33 3.88
N ASP A 422 9.11 -3.76 4.75
CA ASP A 422 9.52 -3.25 6.05
C ASP A 422 9.31 -4.29 7.15
N LEU A 423 8.33 -5.17 6.96
CA LEU A 423 8.01 -6.29 7.83
C LEU A 423 7.97 -7.59 7.03
N LEU A 424 8.45 -8.67 7.63
CA LEU A 424 8.41 -10.02 7.10
C LEU A 424 7.37 -10.83 7.89
N CYS A 425 6.23 -11.21 7.26
CA CYS A 425 5.37 -12.21 7.85
C CYS A 425 6.08 -13.56 7.79
N CYS A 426 6.33 -14.18 8.95
CA CYS A 426 7.35 -15.19 9.06
C CYS A 426 6.93 -16.33 10.00
N SER A 427 6.66 -17.52 9.45
CA SER A 427 6.43 -18.75 10.23
C SER A 427 7.73 -19.52 10.54
N ASP A 428 8.80 -19.32 9.78
CA ASP A 428 10.12 -19.98 10.00
C ASP A 428 11.21 -18.96 10.35
N TYR A 429 10.98 -18.21 11.44
CA TYR A 429 11.95 -17.21 11.91
C TYR A 429 13.29 -17.85 12.31
N SER A 430 13.28 -19.12 12.69
CA SER A 430 14.52 -19.82 13.06
C SER A 430 15.53 -19.95 11.92
N THR A 431 15.05 -19.99 10.67
CA THR A 431 15.87 -19.99 9.45
C THR A 431 16.03 -18.57 8.88
N GLN A 432 14.95 -17.79 8.89
CA GLN A 432 14.87 -16.51 8.17
C GLN A 432 15.58 -15.37 8.92
N TYR A 433 15.47 -15.30 10.25
CA TYR A 433 16.16 -14.26 11.03
C TYR A 433 17.69 -14.35 10.92
N PRO A 434 18.34 -15.53 11.14
CA PRO A 434 19.77 -15.65 10.94
C PRO A 434 20.24 -15.26 9.54
N ALA A 435 19.45 -15.57 8.50
CA ALA A 435 19.78 -15.23 7.11
C ALA A 435 19.81 -13.72 6.89
N VAL A 436 18.78 -13.00 7.37
CA VAL A 436 18.73 -11.54 7.28
C VAL A 436 19.85 -10.92 8.12
N TRP A 437 20.08 -11.41 9.34
CA TRP A 437 21.18 -10.95 10.18
C TRP A 437 22.53 -11.09 9.51
N GLU A 438 22.81 -12.25 8.92
CA GLU A 438 24.07 -12.51 8.18
C GLU A 438 24.20 -11.59 6.97
N ALA A 439 23.12 -11.35 6.21
CA ALA A 439 23.11 -10.43 5.07
C ALA A 439 23.41 -8.98 5.50
N VAL A 440 22.91 -8.53 6.64
CA VAL A 440 23.24 -7.23 7.22
C VAL A 440 24.70 -7.17 7.64
N GLN A 441 25.21 -8.20 8.34
CA GLN A 441 26.63 -8.25 8.77
C GLN A 441 27.61 -8.24 7.58
N LYS A 442 27.22 -8.79 6.43
CA LYS A 442 28.01 -8.79 5.20
C LYS A 442 27.87 -7.50 4.38
N GLY A 443 26.96 -6.61 4.76
CA GLY A 443 26.63 -5.39 4.00
C GLY A 443 25.83 -5.65 2.71
N GLU A 444 25.26 -6.85 2.56
CA GLU A 444 24.33 -7.18 1.48
C GLU A 444 23.00 -6.41 1.66
N ILE A 445 22.51 -6.35 2.89
CA ILE A 445 21.48 -5.40 3.32
C ILE A 445 22.19 -4.28 4.08
N SER A 446 22.05 -3.03 3.61
CA SER A 446 22.66 -1.89 4.31
C SER A 446 21.95 -1.57 5.63
N GLU A 447 22.68 -1.04 6.60
CA GLU A 447 22.10 -0.56 7.85
C GLU A 447 21.06 0.54 7.61
N ASP A 448 21.28 1.43 6.66
CA ASP A 448 20.31 2.45 6.24
C ASP A 448 18.98 1.83 5.77
N ARG A 449 19.05 0.69 5.04
CA ARG A 449 17.83 -0.01 4.62
C ARG A 449 17.06 -0.59 5.80
N VAL A 450 17.78 -1.14 6.79
CA VAL A 450 17.19 -1.61 8.05
C VAL A 450 16.55 -0.45 8.79
N GLU A 451 17.25 0.66 8.97
CA GLU A 451 16.74 1.85 9.67
C GLU A 451 15.51 2.46 9.00
N GLN A 452 15.48 2.53 7.68
CA GLN A 452 14.29 2.99 6.94
C GLN A 452 13.06 2.13 7.24
N SER A 453 13.22 0.82 7.33
CA SER A 453 12.13 -0.09 7.70
C SER A 453 11.70 0.11 9.14
N VAL A 454 12.66 0.09 10.06
CA VAL A 454 12.37 0.26 11.50
C VAL A 454 11.69 1.60 11.77
N ARG A 455 12.13 2.68 11.11
CA ARG A 455 11.49 3.99 11.19
C ARG A 455 10.00 3.92 10.84
N ARG A 456 9.62 3.23 9.75
CA ARG A 456 8.21 3.05 9.37
C ARG A 456 7.45 2.21 10.38
N VAL A 457 8.04 1.13 10.89
CA VAL A 457 7.45 0.27 11.92
C VAL A 457 7.20 1.06 13.21
N LEU A 458 8.18 1.82 13.68
CA LEU A 458 8.04 2.65 14.88
C LEU A 458 7.00 3.77 14.68
N ARG A 459 6.98 4.43 13.52
CA ARG A 459 5.94 5.41 13.19
C ARG A 459 4.54 4.79 13.19
N TRP A 460 4.40 3.57 12.69
CA TRP A 460 3.11 2.88 12.77
C TRP A 460 2.73 2.56 14.21
N LYS A 461 3.68 2.11 15.04
CA LYS A 461 3.44 1.91 16.49
C LYS A 461 3.02 3.21 17.20
N VAL A 462 3.64 4.35 16.85
CA VAL A 462 3.20 5.68 17.34
C VAL A 462 1.77 6.00 16.91
N ALA A 463 1.43 5.77 15.64
CA ALA A 463 0.07 6.01 15.13
C ALA A 463 -1.00 5.17 15.83
N LEU A 464 -0.62 4.01 16.39
CA LEU A 464 -1.48 3.12 17.16
C LEU A 464 -1.49 3.45 18.68
N GLY A 465 -0.75 4.46 19.12
CA GLY A 465 -0.64 4.83 20.52
C GLY A 465 0.14 3.81 21.37
N LEU A 466 1.02 3.03 20.76
CA LEU A 466 1.87 2.06 21.46
C LEU A 466 3.19 2.67 21.95
N LEU A 467 3.60 3.80 21.38
CA LEU A 467 4.79 4.57 21.71
C LEU A 467 4.44 6.01 22.06
#